data_7bfa815971ff2f1bd2d9b8b18d0881d4
#
_entry.id   7bfa815971ff2f1bd2d9b8b18d0881d4
#
_cell.length_a   1.000
_cell.length_b   1.000
_cell.length_c   1.000
_cell.angle_alpha   90.00
_cell.angle_beta   90.00
_cell.angle_gamma   90.00
#
_symmetry.space_group_name_H-M   'P 1'
#
loop_
_entity.id
_entity.type
_entity.pdbx_description
1 polymer ?
#
loop_
_entity_poly.entity_id
_entity_poly.type
_entity_poly.pdbx_seq_one_letter_code
_entity_poly.pdbx_strand_id
1 'polypeptide(L)'
;YKRQVILDYLCDDCKEHFEKLQEYLSVMGIDFDINPKIVRGLDYYTRTVFEFITDEIGAQGTVCGGGRYDGLIQQLGGKPTPALGFGLGLERLLMVMDAQGCDYMEPKTCDLYIVPMGEDALKKAMGIASELREEGCFVEYDLIGKGLNAQMKYANKTGAKFVMVLGDNEIESGVAKLKNMATGEQTDIKLDNTIAENFSNALMADMFKDIDADIEKFIGKEN
;
A
#
# COMPACT_ATOMS: atom_id res chain seq x y z
N TYR A 1 36.65 -6.62 34.17
CA TYR A 1 37.08 -6.08 32.85
C TYR A 1 36.00 -5.12 32.35
N LYS A 2 36.25 -3.80 32.37
CA LYS A 2 35.42 -2.85 31.63
C LYS A 2 35.58 -3.19 30.15
N ARG A 3 34.51 -3.61 29.48
CA ARG A 3 34.50 -3.77 28.03
C ARG A 3 34.81 -2.41 27.41
N GLN A 4 35.85 -2.31 26.63
CA GLN A 4 36.16 -1.15 25.83
C GLN A 4 35.05 -0.92 24.82
N VAL A 5 34.56 0.31 24.68
CA VAL A 5 33.54 0.69 23.73
C VAL A 5 34.14 1.67 22.73
N ILE A 6 33.64 1.68 21.50
CA ILE A 6 34.16 2.52 20.41
C ILE A 6 34.15 4.02 20.77
N LEU A 7 33.21 4.45 21.60
CA LEU A 7 33.07 5.82 22.06
C LEU A 7 34.26 6.33 22.86
N ASP A 8 35.02 5.40 23.50
CA ASP A 8 36.23 5.76 24.26
C ASP A 8 37.46 6.09 23.35
N TYR A 9 37.34 5.80 22.05
CA TYR A 9 38.43 5.91 21.06
C TYR A 9 38.13 6.84 19.89
N LEU A 10 37.11 7.68 20.01
CA LEU A 10 36.80 8.67 18.99
C LEU A 10 37.92 9.72 18.91
N CYS A 11 38.29 10.08 17.68
CA CYS A 11 39.09 11.28 17.46
C CYS A 11 38.27 12.56 17.75
N ASP A 12 38.97 13.69 17.96
CA ASP A 12 38.30 14.93 18.34
C ASP A 12 37.21 15.36 17.35
N ASP A 13 37.47 15.27 16.04
CA ASP A 13 36.47 15.59 14.99
C ASP A 13 35.21 14.68 15.07
N CYS A 14 35.39 13.39 15.33
CA CYS A 14 34.26 12.46 15.45
C CYS A 14 33.47 12.69 16.74
N LYS A 15 34.15 13.05 17.81
CA LYS A 15 33.53 13.39 19.09
C LYS A 15 32.70 14.66 18.97
N GLU A 16 33.26 15.75 18.44
CA GLU A 16 32.56 17.00 18.21
C GLU A 16 31.32 16.79 17.30
N HIS A 17 31.50 16.03 16.20
CA HIS A 17 30.39 15.70 15.31
C HIS A 17 29.26 14.97 16.04
N PHE A 18 29.60 13.99 16.89
CA PHE A 18 28.62 13.18 17.61
C PHE A 18 27.91 13.98 18.71
N GLU A 19 28.62 14.87 19.39
CA GLU A 19 28.04 15.78 20.37
C GLU A 19 27.04 16.76 19.71
N LYS A 20 27.41 17.37 18.59
CA LYS A 20 26.52 18.27 17.82
C LYS A 20 25.28 17.55 17.30
N LEU A 21 25.41 16.29 16.86
CA LEU A 21 24.26 15.50 16.41
C LEU A 21 23.25 15.30 17.55
N GLN A 22 23.72 14.96 18.76
CA GLN A 22 22.88 14.81 19.94
C GLN A 22 22.17 16.11 20.31
N GLU A 23 22.88 17.23 20.25
CA GLU A 23 22.30 18.55 20.49
C GLU A 23 21.17 18.85 19.49
N TYR A 24 21.39 18.60 18.19
CA TYR A 24 20.38 18.84 17.16
C TYR A 24 19.15 17.94 17.33
N LEU A 25 19.34 16.67 17.63
CA LEU A 25 18.22 15.75 17.90
C LEU A 25 17.41 16.23 19.12
N SER A 26 18.08 16.67 20.17
CA SER A 26 17.42 17.20 21.37
C SER A 26 16.62 18.47 21.07
N VAL A 27 17.18 19.42 20.29
CA VAL A 27 16.46 20.64 19.86
C VAL A 27 15.26 20.32 19.01
N MET A 28 15.32 19.24 18.20
CA MET A 28 14.20 18.75 17.40
C MET A 28 13.14 17.99 18.22
N GLY A 29 13.38 17.73 19.51
CA GLY A 29 12.48 16.95 20.37
C GLY A 29 12.48 15.46 20.01
N ILE A 30 13.55 14.94 19.42
CA ILE A 30 13.69 13.53 19.08
C ILE A 30 14.41 12.83 20.24
N ASP A 31 13.70 11.90 20.88
CA ASP A 31 14.28 11.03 21.90
C ASP A 31 15.18 9.96 21.26
N PHE A 32 16.33 9.72 21.87
CA PHE A 32 17.29 8.73 21.38
C PHE A 32 18.11 8.11 22.51
N ASP A 33 18.54 6.87 22.28
CA ASP A 33 19.46 6.16 23.15
C ASP A 33 20.82 5.99 22.49
N ILE A 34 21.91 6.25 23.23
CA ILE A 34 23.26 5.99 22.77
C ILE A 34 23.61 4.52 23.03
N ASN A 35 23.66 3.73 21.97
CA ASN A 35 24.03 2.33 22.08
C ASN A 35 25.40 2.06 21.40
N PRO A 36 26.48 1.90 22.17
CA PRO A 36 27.82 1.67 21.62
C PRO A 36 28.00 0.27 21.03
N LYS A 37 26.98 -0.57 21.04
CA LYS A 37 27.02 -1.95 20.53
C LYS A 37 26.37 -2.12 19.17
N ILE A 38 25.81 -1.06 18.59
CA ILE A 38 25.25 -1.13 17.24
C ILE A 38 26.35 -1.48 16.24
N VAL A 39 26.14 -2.54 15.49
CA VAL A 39 26.99 -2.97 14.37
C VAL A 39 26.14 -3.12 13.14
N ARG A 40 26.51 -2.42 12.07
CA ARG A 40 25.87 -2.54 10.77
C ARG A 40 26.68 -3.47 9.87
N GLY A 41 25.98 -4.24 9.01
CA GLY A 41 26.59 -5.24 8.14
C GLY A 41 27.34 -4.71 6.91
N LEU A 42 27.57 -3.40 6.81
CA LEU A 42 28.20 -2.76 5.65
C LEU A 42 29.39 -1.90 6.12
N ASP A 43 30.49 -2.03 5.43
CA ASP A 43 31.80 -1.45 5.80
C ASP A 43 32.02 -0.01 5.32
N TYR A 44 31.11 0.53 4.51
CA TYR A 44 31.20 1.90 4.00
C TYR A 44 30.71 2.97 4.98
N TYR A 45 30.10 2.59 6.10
CA TYR A 45 29.63 3.57 7.08
C TYR A 45 30.78 4.32 7.75
N THR A 46 30.55 5.62 7.93
CA THR A 46 31.48 6.54 8.61
C THR A 46 30.74 7.26 9.72
N ARG A 47 31.45 7.59 10.83
CA ARG A 47 30.96 8.42 11.95
C ARG A 47 29.72 7.83 12.64
N THR A 48 28.50 8.10 12.12
CA THR A 48 27.24 7.78 12.80
C THR A 48 26.47 6.68 12.08
N VAL A 49 26.00 5.72 12.84
CA VAL A 49 24.98 4.72 12.43
C VAL A 49 23.78 4.82 13.37
N PHE A 50 22.61 4.45 12.91
CA PHE A 50 21.38 4.51 13.70
C PHE A 50 20.45 3.35 13.36
N GLU A 51 19.54 3.06 14.29
CA GLU A 51 18.46 2.12 14.13
C GLU A 51 17.18 2.67 14.78
N PHE A 52 16.04 2.39 14.17
CA PHE A 52 14.74 2.52 14.79
C PHE A 52 14.28 1.14 15.24
N ILE A 53 14.09 0.98 16.53
CA ILE A 53 13.82 -0.31 17.18
C ILE A 53 12.47 -0.23 17.88
N THR A 54 11.73 -1.34 17.85
CA THR A 54 10.50 -1.53 18.62
C THR A 54 10.50 -2.89 19.29
N ASP A 55 9.84 -3.01 20.41
CA ASP A 55 9.64 -4.29 21.12
C ASP A 55 8.33 -4.99 20.73
N GLU A 56 7.48 -4.35 19.91
CA GLU A 56 6.12 -4.82 19.61
C GLU A 56 6.07 -5.94 18.57
N ILE A 57 7.10 -6.10 17.73
CA ILE A 57 7.15 -7.09 16.65
C ILE A 57 8.11 -8.26 16.92
N GLY A 58 8.39 -8.55 18.20
CA GLY A 58 9.18 -9.70 18.63
C GLY A 58 10.69 -9.47 18.64
N ALA A 59 11.48 -10.55 18.67
CA ALA A 59 12.91 -10.54 18.97
C ALA A 59 13.82 -9.77 17.98
N GLN A 60 13.35 -9.42 16.81
CA GLN A 60 14.07 -8.62 15.81
C GLN A 60 13.38 -7.28 15.62
N GLY A 61 13.45 -6.41 16.60
CA GLY A 61 12.74 -5.15 16.66
C GLY A 61 13.20 -4.06 15.68
N THR A 62 14.33 -4.20 14.95
CA THR A 62 14.81 -3.17 14.03
C THR A 62 13.90 -3.04 12.82
N VAL A 63 13.21 -1.91 12.69
CA VAL A 63 12.33 -1.56 11.56
C VAL A 63 13.09 -0.83 10.47
N CYS A 64 13.98 0.09 10.87
CA CYS A 64 14.78 0.92 9.98
C CYS A 64 16.20 1.01 10.53
N GLY A 65 17.17 1.06 9.65
CA GLY A 65 18.55 1.27 10.06
C GLY A 65 19.42 1.81 8.95
N GLY A 66 20.35 2.66 9.33
CA GLY A 66 21.19 3.35 8.37
C GLY A 66 22.40 4.01 9.00
N GLY A 67 22.98 4.93 8.28
CA GLY A 67 24.13 5.69 8.74
C GLY A 67 24.71 6.59 7.67
N ARG A 68 25.75 7.29 8.06
CA ARG A 68 26.52 8.18 7.22
C ARG A 68 27.59 7.41 6.45
N TYR A 69 27.86 7.80 5.21
CA TYR A 69 28.86 7.17 4.34
C TYR A 69 29.56 8.21 3.44
N ASP A 70 30.44 8.98 4.02
CA ASP A 70 31.09 10.13 3.35
C ASP A 70 32.03 9.72 2.19
N GLY A 71 32.57 8.51 2.21
CA GLY A 71 33.51 8.02 1.21
C GLY A 71 32.89 7.27 0.02
N LEU A 72 31.64 6.81 0.14
CA LEU A 72 31.06 5.87 -0.81
C LEU A 72 30.89 6.47 -2.22
N ILE A 73 30.41 7.70 -2.31
CA ILE A 73 30.21 8.37 -3.62
C ILE A 73 31.53 8.51 -4.38
N GLN A 74 32.60 8.84 -3.67
CA GLN A 74 33.94 8.94 -4.26
C GLN A 74 34.46 7.56 -4.70
N GLN A 75 34.25 6.51 -3.91
CA GLN A 75 34.65 5.14 -4.26
C GLN A 75 33.92 4.65 -5.54
N LEU A 76 32.70 5.11 -5.78
CA LEU A 76 31.91 4.82 -6.96
C LEU A 76 32.25 5.72 -8.18
N GLY A 77 33.29 6.55 -8.09
CA GLY A 77 33.75 7.41 -9.18
C GLY A 77 33.10 8.80 -9.22
N GLY A 78 32.31 9.16 -8.21
CA GLY A 78 31.77 10.51 -8.06
C GLY A 78 32.73 11.49 -7.38
N LYS A 79 32.30 12.74 -7.20
CA LYS A 79 33.04 13.71 -6.42
C LYS A 79 32.94 13.38 -4.93
N PRO A 80 33.96 13.73 -4.09
CA PRO A 80 33.84 13.61 -2.64
C PRO A 80 32.59 14.36 -2.14
N THR A 81 31.60 13.59 -1.67
CA THR A 81 30.31 14.13 -1.23
C THR A 81 29.84 13.35 0.01
N PRO A 82 29.68 14.03 1.15
CA PRO A 82 29.08 13.40 2.32
C PRO A 82 27.66 12.94 2.02
N ALA A 83 27.33 11.75 2.47
CA ALA A 83 26.00 11.20 2.26
C ALA A 83 25.53 10.39 3.48
N LEU A 84 24.22 10.24 3.54
CA LEU A 84 23.51 9.50 4.58
C LEU A 84 22.37 8.75 3.93
N GLY A 85 22.09 7.55 4.40
CA GLY A 85 20.97 6.76 3.91
C GLY A 85 20.54 5.70 4.90
N PHE A 86 19.41 5.08 4.60
CA PHE A 86 18.86 4.02 5.43
C PHE A 86 18.09 2.99 4.59
N GLY A 87 17.93 1.80 5.15
CA GLY A 87 17.02 0.78 4.69
C GLY A 87 15.85 0.62 5.66
N LEU A 88 14.63 0.54 5.12
CA LEU A 88 13.40 0.38 5.87
C LEU A 88 12.71 -0.92 5.45
N GLY A 89 12.30 -1.75 6.42
CA GLY A 89 11.44 -2.89 6.19
C GLY A 89 9.98 -2.46 6.14
N LEU A 90 9.37 -2.39 4.94
CA LEU A 90 7.97 -1.97 4.78
C LEU A 90 7.01 -2.89 5.51
N GLU A 91 7.18 -4.19 5.40
CA GLU A 91 6.35 -5.18 6.10
C GLU A 91 6.47 -5.04 7.62
N ARG A 92 7.67 -4.74 8.12
CA ARG A 92 7.89 -4.49 9.55
C ARG A 92 7.22 -3.20 10.01
N LEU A 93 7.26 -2.15 9.21
CA LEU A 93 6.56 -0.91 9.50
C LEU A 93 5.05 -1.15 9.60
N LEU A 94 4.46 -1.88 8.65
CA LEU A 94 3.05 -2.25 8.69
C LEU A 94 2.70 -3.08 9.93
N MET A 95 3.53 -4.05 10.30
CA MET A 95 3.32 -4.82 11.54
C MET A 95 3.34 -3.95 12.80
N VAL A 96 4.19 -2.93 12.86
CA VAL A 96 4.20 -1.96 13.97
C VAL A 96 2.94 -1.11 13.96
N MET A 97 2.52 -0.62 12.80
CA MET A 97 1.30 0.16 12.65
C MET A 97 0.07 -0.64 13.10
N ASP A 98 -0.01 -1.93 12.73
CA ASP A 98 -1.07 -2.84 13.19
C ASP A 98 -1.04 -3.03 14.71
N ALA A 99 0.15 -3.27 15.27
CA ALA A 99 0.31 -3.48 16.72
C ALA A 99 -0.06 -2.23 17.53
N GLN A 100 0.19 -1.04 16.99
CA GLN A 100 -0.15 0.25 17.60
C GLN A 100 -1.58 0.71 17.31
N GLY A 101 -2.33 -0.03 16.49
CA GLY A 101 -3.69 0.35 16.09
C GLY A 101 -3.75 1.64 15.27
N CYS A 102 -2.70 1.89 14.47
CA CYS A 102 -2.68 3.06 13.59
C CYS A 102 -3.73 2.90 12.49
N ASP A 103 -4.50 3.95 12.25
CA ASP A 103 -5.39 4.02 11.09
C ASP A 103 -4.56 4.24 9.81
N TYR A 104 -4.78 3.38 8.84
CA TYR A 104 -4.24 3.55 7.49
C TYR A 104 -5.31 3.23 6.46
N MET A 105 -5.15 3.80 5.26
CA MET A 105 -6.14 3.60 4.20
C MET A 105 -6.29 2.12 3.89
N GLU A 106 -7.52 1.61 4.03
CA GLU A 106 -7.89 0.29 3.54
C GLU A 106 -7.54 0.17 2.03
N PRO A 107 -7.04 -0.99 1.59
CA PRO A 107 -6.86 -1.22 0.17
C PRO A 107 -8.18 -0.99 -0.56
N LYS A 108 -8.15 -0.28 -1.69
CA LYS A 108 -9.35 -0.14 -2.52
C LYS A 108 -9.88 -1.53 -2.87
N THR A 109 -11.13 -1.78 -2.55
CA THR A 109 -11.83 -2.98 -3.01
C THR A 109 -12.10 -2.88 -4.51
N CYS A 110 -12.20 -4.02 -5.20
CA CYS A 110 -12.53 -4.05 -6.61
C CYS A 110 -13.93 -3.45 -6.83
N ASP A 111 -14.01 -2.35 -7.60
CA ASP A 111 -15.31 -1.72 -7.89
C ASP A 111 -16.10 -2.56 -8.88
N LEU A 112 -15.44 -3.10 -9.90
CA LEU A 112 -16.05 -3.98 -10.91
C LEU A 112 -15.15 -5.15 -11.26
N TYR A 113 -15.69 -6.36 -11.18
CA TYR A 113 -15.06 -7.54 -11.74
C TYR A 113 -15.81 -7.96 -13.02
N ILE A 114 -15.12 -7.92 -14.18
CA ILE A 114 -15.68 -8.34 -15.45
C ILE A 114 -15.35 -9.82 -15.65
N VAL A 115 -16.36 -10.62 -16.00
CA VAL A 115 -16.28 -12.05 -16.25
C VAL A 115 -16.39 -12.31 -17.75
N PRO A 116 -15.28 -12.31 -18.51
CA PRO A 116 -15.30 -12.58 -19.93
C PRO A 116 -15.47 -14.08 -20.19
N MET A 117 -16.36 -14.43 -21.12
CA MET A 117 -16.63 -15.79 -21.57
C MET A 117 -16.33 -15.91 -23.07
N GLY A 118 -15.06 -16.18 -23.39
CA GLY A 118 -14.55 -16.24 -24.76
C GLY A 118 -13.59 -15.11 -25.13
N GLU A 119 -12.97 -15.24 -26.29
CA GLU A 119 -11.88 -14.32 -26.72
C GLU A 119 -12.42 -12.91 -27.04
N ASP A 120 -13.54 -12.82 -27.73
CA ASP A 120 -14.13 -11.52 -28.08
C ASP A 120 -14.70 -10.80 -26.85
N ALA A 121 -15.25 -11.55 -25.89
CA ALA A 121 -15.63 -11.03 -24.59
C ALA A 121 -14.43 -10.50 -23.78
N LEU A 122 -13.28 -11.18 -23.84
CA LEU A 122 -12.06 -10.72 -23.21
C LEU A 122 -11.56 -9.40 -23.82
N LYS A 123 -11.54 -9.30 -25.16
CA LYS A 123 -11.17 -8.06 -25.84
C LYS A 123 -12.06 -6.89 -25.44
N LYS A 124 -13.39 -7.13 -25.37
CA LYS A 124 -14.36 -6.12 -24.93
C LYS A 124 -14.13 -5.74 -23.46
N ALA A 125 -13.91 -6.73 -22.58
CA ALA A 125 -13.61 -6.51 -21.17
C ALA A 125 -12.35 -5.67 -20.97
N MET A 126 -11.30 -5.90 -21.75
CA MET A 126 -10.06 -5.10 -21.70
C MET A 126 -10.31 -3.64 -22.06
N GLY A 127 -11.10 -3.37 -23.10
CA GLY A 127 -11.47 -2.01 -23.49
C GLY A 127 -12.26 -1.28 -22.40
N ILE A 128 -13.31 -1.94 -21.88
CA ILE A 128 -14.14 -1.39 -20.79
C ILE A 128 -13.28 -1.15 -19.53
N ALA A 129 -12.42 -2.10 -19.16
CA ALA A 129 -11.57 -1.94 -17.99
C ALA A 129 -10.58 -0.77 -18.13
N SER A 130 -10.04 -0.55 -19.34
CA SER A 130 -9.16 0.60 -19.62
C SER A 130 -9.91 1.91 -19.42
N GLU A 131 -11.08 2.05 -20.01
CA GLU A 131 -11.92 3.25 -19.93
C GLU A 131 -12.32 3.58 -18.47
N LEU A 132 -12.80 2.58 -17.74
CA LEU A 132 -13.19 2.77 -16.34
C LEU A 132 -12.01 3.06 -15.40
N ARG A 133 -10.82 2.52 -15.69
CA ARG A 133 -9.60 2.81 -14.92
C ARG A 133 -9.12 4.24 -15.14
N GLU A 134 -9.29 4.82 -16.33
CA GLU A 134 -9.01 6.23 -16.61
C GLU A 134 -9.90 7.15 -15.76
N GLU A 135 -11.14 6.73 -15.47
CA GLU A 135 -12.07 7.41 -14.54
C GLU A 135 -11.77 7.13 -13.05
N GLY A 136 -10.69 6.40 -12.75
CA GLY A 136 -10.23 6.11 -11.38
C GLY A 136 -10.90 4.92 -10.69
N CYS A 137 -11.70 4.12 -11.41
CA CYS A 137 -12.29 2.90 -10.89
C CYS A 137 -11.27 1.76 -10.78
N PHE A 138 -11.39 0.92 -9.76
CA PHE A 138 -10.61 -0.29 -9.63
C PHE A 138 -11.35 -1.47 -10.30
N VAL A 139 -10.91 -1.82 -11.49
CA VAL A 139 -11.56 -2.85 -12.33
C VAL A 139 -10.63 -4.03 -12.55
N GLU A 140 -11.13 -5.24 -12.36
CA GLU A 140 -10.43 -6.50 -12.64
C GLU A 140 -11.20 -7.36 -13.63
N TYR A 141 -10.52 -8.28 -14.29
CA TYR A 141 -11.11 -9.30 -15.17
C TYR A 141 -10.21 -10.53 -15.28
N ASP A 142 -10.78 -11.68 -15.68
CA ASP A 142 -10.03 -12.92 -15.84
C ASP A 142 -9.20 -12.91 -17.14
N LEU A 143 -7.91 -13.21 -17.02
CA LEU A 143 -6.97 -13.36 -18.15
C LEU A 143 -6.63 -14.81 -18.47
N ILE A 144 -7.07 -15.77 -17.61
CA ILE A 144 -6.64 -17.16 -17.68
C ILE A 144 -7.68 -18.02 -18.39
N GLY A 145 -8.89 -17.48 -18.63
CA GLY A 145 -9.99 -18.21 -19.26
C GLY A 145 -10.68 -19.21 -18.32
N LYS A 146 -10.78 -18.85 -17.03
CA LYS A 146 -11.51 -19.68 -16.07
C LYS A 146 -13.01 -19.72 -16.39
N GLY A 147 -13.65 -20.84 -16.05
CA GLY A 147 -15.10 -20.93 -16.19
C GLY A 147 -15.86 -20.00 -15.24
N LEU A 148 -17.11 -19.65 -15.60
CA LEU A 148 -18.00 -18.70 -14.90
C LEU A 148 -17.97 -18.86 -13.37
N ASN A 149 -18.18 -20.08 -12.88
CA ASN A 149 -18.26 -20.34 -11.44
C ASN A 149 -16.94 -20.02 -10.70
N ALA A 150 -15.79 -20.24 -11.34
CA ALA A 150 -14.49 -19.96 -10.75
C ALA A 150 -14.23 -18.46 -10.70
N GLN A 151 -14.60 -17.74 -11.75
CA GLN A 151 -14.49 -16.28 -11.82
C GLN A 151 -15.43 -15.63 -10.79
N MET A 152 -16.68 -16.08 -10.66
CA MET A 152 -17.62 -15.56 -9.65
C MET A 152 -17.12 -15.78 -8.21
N LYS A 153 -16.51 -16.95 -7.92
CA LYS A 153 -15.89 -17.20 -6.61
C LYS A 153 -14.72 -16.25 -6.35
N TYR A 154 -13.94 -15.95 -7.38
CA TYR A 154 -12.82 -15.02 -7.26
C TYR A 154 -13.31 -13.59 -7.02
N ALA A 155 -14.28 -13.12 -7.78
CA ALA A 155 -14.92 -11.82 -7.59
C ALA A 155 -15.44 -11.63 -6.14
N ASN A 156 -16.10 -12.66 -5.61
CA ASN A 156 -16.57 -12.64 -4.23
C ASN A 156 -15.40 -12.63 -3.21
N LYS A 157 -14.33 -13.40 -3.48
CA LYS A 157 -13.13 -13.44 -2.61
C LYS A 157 -12.40 -12.10 -2.55
N THR A 158 -12.35 -11.37 -3.67
CA THR A 158 -11.68 -10.06 -3.77
C THR A 158 -12.56 -8.91 -3.28
N GLY A 159 -13.79 -9.19 -2.86
CA GLY A 159 -14.72 -8.18 -2.37
C GLY A 159 -15.20 -7.23 -3.48
N ALA A 160 -15.34 -7.74 -4.72
CA ALA A 160 -15.85 -6.91 -5.83
C ALA A 160 -17.24 -6.38 -5.50
N LYS A 161 -17.47 -5.07 -5.63
CA LYS A 161 -18.77 -4.44 -5.39
C LYS A 161 -19.76 -4.83 -6.47
N PHE A 162 -19.32 -4.81 -7.71
CA PHE A 162 -20.11 -5.17 -8.87
C PHE A 162 -19.44 -6.27 -9.68
N VAL A 163 -20.26 -7.07 -10.35
CA VAL A 163 -19.83 -8.06 -11.34
C VAL A 163 -20.62 -7.88 -12.62
N MET A 164 -19.93 -7.98 -13.76
CA MET A 164 -20.51 -7.95 -15.10
C MET A 164 -20.04 -9.18 -15.88
N VAL A 165 -20.96 -10.01 -16.33
CA VAL A 165 -20.66 -11.16 -17.19
C VAL A 165 -20.74 -10.68 -18.64
N LEU A 166 -19.74 -11.00 -19.43
CA LEU A 166 -19.69 -10.73 -20.87
C LEU A 166 -19.56 -12.07 -21.63
N GLY A 167 -20.55 -12.40 -22.40
CA GLY A 167 -20.56 -13.50 -23.35
C GLY A 167 -20.98 -13.01 -24.72
N ASP A 168 -21.18 -13.93 -25.64
CA ASP A 168 -21.58 -13.61 -27.02
C ASP A 168 -22.90 -12.82 -27.08
N ASN A 169 -23.89 -13.20 -26.27
CA ASN A 169 -25.19 -12.52 -26.21
C ASN A 169 -25.07 -11.06 -25.78
N GLU A 170 -24.25 -10.74 -24.76
CA GLU A 170 -24.03 -9.38 -24.27
C GLU A 170 -23.28 -8.54 -25.30
N ILE A 171 -22.36 -9.15 -26.04
CA ILE A 171 -21.61 -8.46 -27.10
C ILE A 171 -22.55 -8.15 -28.28
N GLU A 172 -23.37 -9.11 -28.73
CA GLU A 172 -24.29 -8.95 -29.83
C GLU A 172 -25.39 -7.93 -29.52
N SER A 173 -25.95 -7.99 -28.30
CA SER A 173 -27.00 -7.06 -27.86
C SER A 173 -26.49 -5.67 -27.51
N GLY A 174 -25.19 -5.53 -27.20
CA GLY A 174 -24.61 -4.30 -26.68
C GLY A 174 -25.08 -3.93 -25.27
N VAL A 175 -25.65 -4.89 -24.52
CA VAL A 175 -26.16 -4.69 -23.16
C VAL A 175 -25.72 -5.84 -22.27
N ALA A 176 -25.19 -5.52 -21.08
CA ALA A 176 -24.84 -6.50 -20.06
C ALA A 176 -25.61 -6.26 -18.76
N LYS A 177 -25.62 -7.31 -17.91
CA LYS A 177 -26.13 -7.20 -16.54
C LYS A 177 -25.03 -6.78 -15.60
N LEU A 178 -25.20 -5.65 -14.93
CA LEU A 178 -24.38 -5.20 -13.82
C LEU A 178 -25.03 -5.71 -12.53
N LYS A 179 -24.37 -6.65 -11.85
CA LYS A 179 -24.84 -7.25 -10.60
C LYS A 179 -24.14 -6.60 -9.41
N ASN A 180 -24.90 -6.04 -8.49
CA ASN A 180 -24.41 -5.64 -7.19
C ASN A 180 -24.18 -6.88 -6.32
N MET A 181 -22.99 -7.06 -5.78
CA MET A 181 -22.62 -8.28 -5.05
C MET A 181 -23.16 -8.31 -3.61
N ALA A 182 -23.43 -7.15 -3.02
CA ALA A 182 -23.99 -7.06 -1.67
C ALA A 182 -25.50 -7.32 -1.66
N THR A 183 -26.25 -6.69 -2.58
CA THR A 183 -27.72 -6.78 -2.63
C THR A 183 -28.22 -7.91 -3.53
N GLY A 184 -27.40 -8.34 -4.50
CA GLY A 184 -27.79 -9.27 -5.56
C GLY A 184 -28.64 -8.64 -6.66
N GLU A 185 -28.98 -7.36 -6.58
CA GLU A 185 -29.73 -6.62 -7.61
C GLU A 185 -28.95 -6.61 -8.94
N GLN A 186 -29.69 -6.65 -10.04
CA GLN A 186 -29.13 -6.60 -11.38
C GLN A 186 -29.78 -5.48 -12.17
N THR A 187 -28.96 -4.64 -12.80
CA THR A 187 -29.38 -3.57 -13.69
C THR A 187 -28.76 -3.75 -15.07
N ASP A 188 -29.46 -3.32 -16.11
CA ASP A 188 -28.92 -3.34 -17.46
C ASP A 188 -27.97 -2.15 -17.66
N ILE A 189 -26.79 -2.45 -18.24
CA ILE A 189 -25.80 -1.42 -18.60
C ILE A 189 -25.44 -1.57 -20.08
N LYS A 190 -25.41 -0.46 -20.81
CA LYS A 190 -25.01 -0.46 -22.21
C LYS A 190 -23.49 -0.55 -22.34
N LEU A 191 -23.04 -1.33 -23.31
CA LEU A 191 -21.61 -1.53 -23.62
C LEU A 191 -21.10 -0.55 -24.70
N ASP A 192 -21.62 0.65 -24.72
CA ASP A 192 -21.24 1.73 -25.65
C ASP A 192 -20.38 2.80 -24.93
N ASN A 193 -20.13 3.92 -25.57
CA ASN A 193 -19.36 5.04 -25.04
C ASN A 193 -19.96 5.74 -23.80
N THR A 194 -21.10 5.30 -23.32
CA THR A 194 -21.72 5.79 -22.07
C THR A 194 -21.46 4.87 -20.87
N ILE A 195 -20.68 3.79 -21.06
CA ILE A 195 -20.48 2.78 -20.02
C ILE A 195 -19.79 3.37 -18.78
N ALA A 196 -18.82 4.25 -18.94
CA ALA A 196 -18.12 4.89 -17.85
C ALA A 196 -19.04 5.77 -17.01
N GLU A 197 -19.85 6.59 -17.64
CA GLU A 197 -20.85 7.43 -16.97
C GLU A 197 -21.89 6.57 -16.22
N ASN A 198 -22.45 5.58 -16.90
CA ASN A 198 -23.48 4.70 -16.33
C ASN A 198 -22.95 3.89 -15.16
N PHE A 199 -21.71 3.37 -15.24
CA PHE A 199 -21.09 2.65 -14.14
C PHE A 199 -20.75 3.58 -12.95
N SER A 200 -20.22 4.77 -13.22
CA SER A 200 -19.93 5.77 -12.18
C SER A 200 -21.20 6.16 -11.41
N ASN A 201 -22.31 6.35 -12.12
CA ASN A 201 -23.62 6.63 -11.50
C ASN A 201 -24.09 5.45 -10.61
N ALA A 202 -23.92 4.19 -11.06
CA ALA A 202 -24.27 3.03 -10.27
C ALA A 202 -23.39 2.89 -9.01
N LEU A 203 -22.09 3.17 -9.14
CA LEU A 203 -21.14 3.13 -8.03
C LEU A 203 -21.45 4.22 -7.00
N MET A 204 -21.75 5.45 -7.45
CA MET A 204 -22.17 6.53 -6.55
C MET A 204 -23.46 6.22 -5.81
N ALA A 205 -24.45 5.67 -6.51
CA ALA A 205 -25.73 5.28 -5.89
C ALA A 205 -25.55 4.21 -4.81
N ASP A 206 -24.62 3.28 -5.00
CA ASP A 206 -24.25 2.27 -4.00
C ASP A 206 -23.59 2.90 -2.78
N MET A 207 -22.61 3.80 -2.98
CA MET A 207 -21.93 4.53 -1.90
C MET A 207 -22.90 5.35 -1.05
N PHE A 208 -23.89 6.00 -1.64
CA PHE A 208 -24.90 6.76 -0.88
C PHE A 208 -25.79 5.86 -0.03
N LYS A 209 -26.16 4.69 -0.52
CA LYS A 209 -26.91 3.70 0.28
C LYS A 209 -26.14 3.24 1.52
N ASP A 210 -24.82 3.03 1.39
CA ASP A 210 -23.95 2.65 2.51
C ASP A 210 -23.86 3.76 3.55
N ILE A 211 -23.72 5.02 3.13
CA ILE A 211 -23.68 6.19 4.01
C ILE A 211 -25.01 6.34 4.78
N ASP A 212 -26.15 6.22 4.10
CA ASP A 212 -27.46 6.31 4.76
C ASP A 212 -27.65 5.19 5.78
N ALA A 213 -27.22 3.96 5.48
CA ALA A 213 -27.28 2.83 6.40
C ALA A 213 -26.38 3.03 7.64
N ASP A 214 -25.21 3.64 7.48
CA ASP A 214 -24.30 3.93 8.58
C ASP A 214 -24.82 5.09 9.46
N ILE A 215 -25.45 6.10 8.86
CA ILE A 215 -26.13 7.19 9.59
C ILE A 215 -27.29 6.62 10.42
N GLU A 216 -28.12 5.73 9.89
CA GLU A 216 -29.20 5.09 10.61
C GLU A 216 -28.71 4.24 11.80
N LYS A 217 -27.58 3.51 11.62
CA LYS A 217 -26.95 2.74 12.71
C LYS A 217 -26.41 3.66 13.82
N PHE A 218 -25.91 4.85 13.46
CA PHE A 218 -25.39 5.82 14.42
C PHE A 218 -26.52 6.46 15.23
N ILE A 219 -27.59 6.89 14.58
CA ILE A 219 -28.77 7.49 15.23
C ILE A 219 -29.55 6.46 16.06
N GLY A 220 -29.62 5.19 15.59
CA GLY A 220 -30.32 4.11 16.31
C GLY A 220 -29.63 3.59 17.58
N LYS A 221 -28.38 4.00 17.87
CA LYS A 221 -27.65 3.66 19.10
C LYS A 221 -27.87 4.65 20.26
N GLU A 222 -28.57 5.76 20.03
CA GLU A 222 -28.86 6.77 21.04
C GLU A 222 -30.28 6.65 21.68
N ASN A 223 -30.99 5.52 21.45
CA ASN A 223 -32.29 5.26 22.07
C ASN A 223 -32.23 4.00 22.96
#